data_e88b5459ecc91d849960b349008bebe3
#
_entry.id   e88b5459ecc91d849960b349008bebe3
#
_cell.length_a   1.000
_cell.length_b   1.000
_cell.length_c   1.000
_cell.angle_alpha   90.00
_cell.angle_beta   90.00
_cell.angle_gamma   90.00
#
_symmetry.space_group_name_H-M   'P 1'
#
loop_
_entity.id
_entity.type
_entity.pdbx_description
1 polymer ?
#
loop_
_entity_poly.entity_id
_entity_poly.type
_entity_poly.pdbx_seq_one_letter_code
_entity_poly.pdbx_strand_id
1 'polypeptide(L)'
;SAEIKGLSTGFVTTTRATHATSAATFAHAIERDYESEGGGCADIAQQLIEFPFGDGLEVAMGGGRQMFIPVSEGGKRKDGRDLTAEWQAKYKGATYVTDTASLKSVDKNTDHLLGLFSDSHMSFSELRDKSPKGEPSLTEMTGKAIELLQKNRKGFFLMVEGGRIDHGHHAGIAKLALTETIEFSNAIRRATELVGSDTLIIVTADHSHTMTMAGYPRRGNPILGFAGRDANDRRDTTLTYANGPGHRDPTKEG
;
A
#
# COMPACT_ATOMS: atom_id res chain seq x y z
N SER A 1 -17.25 12.03 8.79
CA SER A 1 -16.61 11.22 7.76
C SER A 1 -17.32 11.39 6.41
N ALA A 2 -16.70 10.97 5.31
CA ALA A 2 -17.31 10.98 3.99
C ALA A 2 -18.54 10.05 3.95
N GLU A 3 -18.47 8.90 4.61
CA GLU A 3 -19.58 7.96 4.80
C GLU A 3 -20.84 8.60 5.38
N ILE A 4 -20.73 9.40 6.42
CA ILE A 4 -21.88 10.11 7.03
C ILE A 4 -22.57 11.04 6.01
N LYS A 5 -21.82 11.53 5.02
CA LYS A 5 -22.36 12.35 3.93
C LYS A 5 -22.94 11.50 2.78
N GLY A 6 -22.80 10.17 2.87
CA GLY A 6 -23.28 9.22 1.87
C GLY A 6 -22.42 9.18 0.60
N LEU A 7 -21.13 9.52 0.73
CA LEU A 7 -20.13 9.24 -0.31
C LEU A 7 -19.63 7.81 -0.14
N SER A 8 -19.24 7.17 -1.23
CA SER A 8 -18.49 5.91 -1.13
C SER A 8 -17.05 6.17 -0.71
N THR A 9 -16.48 5.26 0.07
CA THR A 9 -15.13 5.42 0.60
C THR A 9 -14.26 4.19 0.39
N GLY A 10 -12.96 4.41 0.29
CA GLY A 10 -12.02 3.31 0.20
C GLY A 10 -10.58 3.74 0.35
N PHE A 11 -9.73 2.72 0.46
CA PHE A 11 -8.29 2.90 0.39
C PHE A 11 -7.62 1.77 -0.39
N VAL A 12 -6.46 2.11 -0.93
CA VAL A 12 -5.56 1.18 -1.64
C VAL A 12 -4.14 1.45 -1.17
N THR A 13 -3.40 0.41 -0.82
CA THR A 13 -2.01 0.54 -0.36
C THR A 13 -1.15 -0.63 -0.84
N THR A 14 0.15 -0.42 -0.96
CA THR A 14 1.13 -1.50 -1.14
C THR A 14 1.72 -2.01 0.19
N THR A 15 1.32 -1.41 1.31
CA THR A 15 1.61 -1.92 2.66
C THR A 15 0.56 -2.92 3.11
N ARG A 16 0.58 -3.32 4.39
CA ARG A 16 -0.56 -4.01 5.01
C ARG A 16 -1.75 -3.06 5.06
N ALA A 17 -2.95 -3.56 4.80
CA ALA A 17 -4.20 -2.79 4.88
C ALA A 17 -4.44 -2.18 6.27
N THR A 18 -3.83 -2.75 7.29
CA THR A 18 -3.85 -2.31 8.69
C THR A 18 -2.68 -1.40 9.08
N HIS A 19 -1.77 -1.08 8.15
CA HIS A 19 -0.63 -0.21 8.39
C HIS A 19 -1.06 1.24 8.65
N ALA A 20 -0.20 2.03 9.28
CA ALA A 20 -0.55 3.33 9.86
C ALA A 20 -1.32 4.29 8.93
N THR A 21 -0.89 4.45 7.68
CA THR A 21 -1.52 5.42 6.76
C THR A 21 -2.95 5.02 6.39
N SER A 22 -3.16 3.77 5.99
CA SER A 22 -4.51 3.24 5.71
C SER A 22 -5.36 3.21 6.97
N ALA A 23 -4.80 2.71 8.09
CA ALA A 23 -5.48 2.65 9.38
C ALA A 23 -6.01 4.01 9.84
N ALA A 24 -5.25 5.09 9.64
CA ALA A 24 -5.66 6.46 10.01
C ALA A 24 -6.95 6.93 9.32
N THR A 25 -7.39 6.27 8.25
CA THR A 25 -8.64 6.62 7.55
C THR A 25 -9.88 6.03 8.23
N PHE A 26 -9.75 4.96 9.02
CA PHE A 26 -10.91 4.23 9.59
C PHE A 26 -10.75 3.82 11.06
N ALA A 27 -9.54 3.74 11.61
CA ALA A 27 -9.30 3.20 12.94
C ALA A 27 -8.80 4.25 13.93
N HIS A 28 -9.00 3.96 15.21
CA HIS A 28 -8.42 4.67 16.35
C HIS A 28 -7.67 3.66 17.21
N ALA A 29 -6.34 3.77 17.27
CA ALA A 29 -5.49 2.88 18.04
C ALA A 29 -4.46 3.70 18.82
N ILE A 30 -4.09 3.22 20.02
CA ILE A 30 -3.05 3.85 20.85
C ILE A 30 -1.67 3.61 20.20
N GLU A 31 -1.48 2.40 19.63
CA GLU A 31 -0.24 1.99 19.00
C GLU A 31 -0.50 1.52 17.57
N ARG A 32 0.39 1.90 16.65
CA ARG A 32 0.29 1.50 15.25
C ARG A 32 0.41 -0.02 15.03
N ASP A 33 1.02 -0.72 15.98
CA ASP A 33 1.24 -2.16 15.91
C ASP A 33 0.04 -2.99 16.41
N TYR A 34 -1.03 -2.35 16.88
CA TYR A 34 -2.27 -3.02 17.26
C TYR A 34 -3.09 -3.47 16.04
N GLU A 35 -2.42 -4.13 15.09
CA GLU A 35 -3.03 -4.52 13.82
C GLU A 35 -3.96 -5.73 13.93
N SER A 36 -3.63 -6.71 14.78
CA SER A 36 -4.41 -7.95 15.00
C SER A 36 -4.64 -8.29 16.47
N GLU A 37 -4.13 -7.44 17.39
CA GLU A 37 -4.25 -7.60 18.83
C GLU A 37 -4.19 -6.21 19.47
N GLY A 38 -5.29 -5.74 20.03
CA GLY A 38 -5.47 -4.35 20.45
C GLY A 38 -5.17 -4.07 21.92
N GLY A 39 -4.45 -4.97 22.65
CA GLY A 39 -4.10 -4.73 24.06
C GLY A 39 -5.29 -4.48 24.98
N GLY A 40 -6.46 -5.08 24.71
CA GLY A 40 -7.71 -4.86 25.44
C GLY A 40 -8.69 -3.89 24.74
N CYS A 41 -8.28 -3.29 23.62
CA CYS A 41 -9.14 -2.50 22.73
C CYS A 41 -9.38 -3.24 21.41
N ALA A 42 -10.35 -2.79 20.63
CA ALA A 42 -10.53 -3.30 19.26
C ALA A 42 -9.26 -3.02 18.43
N ASP A 43 -8.69 -4.05 17.84
CA ASP A 43 -7.53 -3.91 16.97
C ASP A 43 -7.90 -3.27 15.62
N ILE A 44 -6.89 -2.85 14.85
CA ILE A 44 -7.08 -2.11 13.60
C ILE A 44 -7.85 -2.95 12.56
N ALA A 45 -7.52 -4.25 12.40
CA ALA A 45 -8.23 -5.13 11.47
C ALA A 45 -9.70 -5.31 11.87
N GLN A 46 -9.98 -5.47 13.16
CA GLN A 46 -11.35 -5.53 13.70
C GLN A 46 -12.11 -4.25 13.38
N GLN A 47 -11.50 -3.06 13.60
CA GLN A 47 -12.16 -1.78 13.35
C GLN A 47 -12.47 -1.57 11.86
N LEU A 48 -11.68 -2.14 10.93
CA LEU A 48 -12.01 -2.12 9.51
C LEU A 48 -13.32 -2.86 9.23
N ILE A 49 -13.46 -4.07 9.78
CA ILE A 49 -14.65 -4.90 9.58
C ILE A 49 -15.87 -4.31 10.29
N GLU A 50 -15.67 -3.77 11.48
CA GLU A 50 -16.72 -3.23 12.32
C GLU A 50 -16.98 -1.73 12.10
N PHE A 51 -16.40 -1.13 11.04
CA PHE A 51 -16.52 0.29 10.77
C PHE A 51 -17.97 0.78 10.91
N PRO A 52 -18.24 1.78 11.79
CA PRO A 52 -19.60 2.04 12.26
C PRO A 52 -20.34 3.13 11.47
N PHE A 53 -19.72 3.71 10.44
CA PHE A 53 -20.28 4.85 9.72
C PHE A 53 -20.79 4.44 8.35
N GLY A 54 -21.93 5.03 7.92
CA GLY A 54 -22.55 4.74 6.65
C GLY A 54 -22.95 3.28 6.52
N ASP A 55 -22.69 2.70 5.38
CA ASP A 55 -22.80 1.28 5.09
C ASP A 55 -21.44 0.54 5.10
N GLY A 56 -20.40 1.20 5.63
CA GLY A 56 -19.03 0.68 5.74
C GLY A 56 -18.14 1.15 4.60
N LEU A 57 -16.87 0.75 4.62
CA LEU A 57 -15.98 1.05 3.49
C LEU A 57 -16.32 0.14 2.31
N GLU A 58 -16.47 0.70 1.11
CA GLU A 58 -16.74 -0.09 -0.10
C GLU A 58 -15.48 -0.76 -0.63
N VAL A 59 -14.30 -0.14 -0.46
CA VAL A 59 -13.06 -0.71 -0.99
C VAL A 59 -11.94 -0.63 0.04
N ALA A 60 -11.36 -1.78 0.36
CA ALA A 60 -10.16 -1.89 1.17
C ALA A 60 -9.18 -2.86 0.48
N MET A 61 -8.04 -2.37 -0.01
CA MET A 61 -7.07 -3.21 -0.72
C MET A 61 -5.64 -2.95 -0.27
N GLY A 62 -4.88 -4.05 -0.08
CA GLY A 62 -3.46 -4.03 0.29
C GLY A 62 -2.90 -5.42 0.58
N GLY A 63 -1.83 -5.47 1.34
CA GLY A 63 -1.32 -6.70 1.96
C GLY A 63 -1.91 -6.92 3.35
N GLY A 64 -1.28 -7.78 4.16
CA GLY A 64 -1.59 -7.93 5.58
C GLY A 64 -2.63 -9.00 5.90
N ARG A 65 -2.87 -9.97 5.03
CA ARG A 65 -3.83 -11.05 5.27
C ARG A 65 -3.68 -11.71 6.64
N GLN A 66 -2.45 -11.86 7.14
CA GLN A 66 -2.19 -12.44 8.46
C GLN A 66 -2.88 -11.70 9.61
N MET A 67 -3.21 -10.42 9.47
CA MET A 67 -3.88 -9.63 10.50
C MET A 67 -5.38 -9.94 10.58
N PHE A 68 -5.95 -10.57 9.56
CA PHE A 68 -7.37 -10.83 9.43
C PHE A 68 -7.77 -12.28 9.71
N ILE A 69 -6.83 -13.22 9.69
CA ILE A 69 -7.11 -14.66 9.85
C ILE A 69 -6.50 -15.22 11.13
N PRO A 70 -7.08 -16.30 11.71
CA PRO A 70 -6.61 -16.87 12.96
C PRO A 70 -5.26 -17.59 12.84
N VAL A 71 -4.57 -17.77 13.96
CA VAL A 71 -3.30 -18.51 14.03
C VAL A 71 -3.42 -19.93 13.48
N SER A 72 -4.56 -20.58 13.69
CA SER A 72 -4.85 -21.93 13.14
C SER A 72 -4.83 -22.00 11.61
N GLU A 73 -4.98 -20.88 10.93
CA GLU A 73 -4.97 -20.75 9.46
C GLU A 73 -3.72 -20.01 8.93
N GLY A 74 -2.69 -19.89 9.76
CA GLY A 74 -1.43 -19.23 9.39
C GLY A 74 -1.44 -17.71 9.60
N GLY A 75 -2.46 -17.17 10.26
CA GLY A 75 -2.58 -15.76 10.61
C GLY A 75 -1.91 -15.38 11.93
N LYS A 76 -2.23 -14.20 12.42
CA LYS A 76 -1.73 -13.65 13.69
C LYS A 76 -2.83 -13.46 14.74
N ARG A 77 -4.10 -13.63 14.39
CA ARG A 77 -5.21 -13.44 15.33
C ARG A 77 -5.27 -14.55 16.36
N LYS A 78 -5.15 -14.18 17.63
CA LYS A 78 -5.23 -15.11 18.78
C LYS A 78 -6.67 -15.31 19.28
N ASP A 79 -7.61 -14.44 18.86
CA ASP A 79 -9.02 -14.52 19.22
C ASP A 79 -9.80 -15.58 18.42
N GLY A 80 -9.15 -16.22 17.43
CA GLY A 80 -9.74 -17.27 16.61
C GLY A 80 -10.69 -16.77 15.52
N ARG A 81 -10.85 -15.45 15.37
CA ARG A 81 -11.74 -14.86 14.36
C ARG A 81 -11.09 -14.92 12.96
N ASP A 82 -11.92 -15.22 11.95
CA ASP A 82 -11.62 -14.99 10.54
C ASP A 82 -12.38 -13.74 10.07
N LEU A 83 -11.69 -12.60 10.08
CA LEU A 83 -12.28 -11.32 9.69
C LEU A 83 -12.58 -11.23 8.19
N THR A 84 -11.97 -12.08 7.35
CA THR A 84 -12.28 -12.12 5.92
C THR A 84 -13.64 -12.77 5.66
N ALA A 85 -13.95 -13.84 6.42
CA ALA A 85 -15.27 -14.47 6.41
C ALA A 85 -16.34 -13.55 7.01
N GLU A 86 -16.00 -12.83 8.09
CA GLU A 86 -16.91 -11.85 8.70
C GLU A 86 -17.24 -10.69 7.75
N TRP A 87 -16.25 -10.18 6.98
CA TRP A 87 -16.49 -9.19 5.94
C TRP A 87 -17.52 -9.67 4.91
N GLN A 88 -17.32 -10.87 4.40
CA GLN A 88 -18.22 -11.46 3.41
C GLN A 88 -19.64 -11.70 3.97
N ALA A 89 -19.76 -12.04 5.25
CA ALA A 89 -21.04 -12.24 5.90
C ALA A 89 -21.76 -10.92 6.23
N LYS A 90 -21.00 -9.86 6.56
CA LYS A 90 -21.54 -8.56 6.97
C LYS A 90 -22.24 -7.83 5.83
N TYR A 91 -21.66 -7.86 4.63
CA TYR A 91 -22.15 -7.07 3.50
C TYR A 91 -22.74 -7.98 2.42
N LYS A 92 -23.97 -7.72 2.05
CA LYS A 92 -24.63 -8.49 0.97
C LYS A 92 -23.88 -8.26 -0.36
N GLY A 93 -23.37 -9.33 -0.96
CA GLY A 93 -22.63 -9.25 -2.21
C GLY A 93 -21.19 -8.79 -2.05
N ALA A 94 -20.67 -8.80 -0.82
CA ALA A 94 -19.25 -8.51 -0.57
C ALA A 94 -18.35 -9.53 -1.27
N THR A 95 -17.23 -9.06 -1.77
CA THR A 95 -16.24 -9.88 -2.46
C THR A 95 -14.90 -9.79 -1.74
N TYR A 96 -14.28 -10.96 -1.52
CA TYR A 96 -12.92 -11.08 -1.00
C TYR A 96 -12.01 -11.66 -2.07
N VAL A 97 -10.87 -11.02 -2.33
CA VAL A 97 -9.91 -11.41 -3.37
C VAL A 97 -8.48 -11.41 -2.84
N THR A 98 -7.65 -12.31 -3.41
CA THR A 98 -6.29 -12.55 -2.92
C THR A 98 -5.21 -12.53 -4.00
N ASP A 99 -5.58 -12.37 -5.27
CA ASP A 99 -4.64 -12.36 -6.40
C ASP A 99 -5.13 -11.45 -7.55
N THR A 100 -4.28 -11.27 -8.55
CA THR A 100 -4.57 -10.43 -9.71
C THR A 100 -5.75 -10.95 -10.54
N ALA A 101 -5.89 -12.27 -10.69
CA ALA A 101 -6.96 -12.85 -11.50
C ALA A 101 -8.32 -12.64 -10.82
N SER A 102 -8.41 -12.91 -9.51
CA SER A 102 -9.62 -12.69 -8.74
C SER A 102 -10.01 -11.20 -8.70
N LEU A 103 -9.03 -10.28 -8.55
CA LEU A 103 -9.28 -8.84 -8.62
C LEU A 103 -9.87 -8.43 -9.99
N LYS A 104 -9.32 -8.95 -11.09
CA LYS A 104 -9.81 -8.65 -12.44
C LYS A 104 -11.21 -9.19 -12.69
N SER A 105 -11.58 -10.29 -12.05
CA SER A 105 -12.90 -10.93 -12.18
C SER A 105 -13.99 -10.25 -11.32
N VAL A 106 -13.64 -9.34 -10.43
CA VAL A 106 -14.62 -8.62 -9.61
C VAL A 106 -15.63 -7.89 -10.50
N ASP A 107 -16.91 -8.19 -10.29
CA ASP A 107 -18.01 -7.55 -11.02
C ASP A 107 -18.07 -6.04 -10.70
N LYS A 108 -18.30 -5.24 -11.73
CA LYS A 108 -18.43 -3.78 -11.59
C LYS A 108 -19.58 -3.35 -10.67
N ASN A 109 -20.54 -4.22 -10.40
CA ASN A 109 -21.66 -3.97 -9.50
C ASN A 109 -21.36 -4.38 -8.05
N THR A 110 -20.17 -4.94 -7.77
CA THR A 110 -19.75 -5.26 -6.38
C THR A 110 -19.77 -3.98 -5.54
N ASP A 111 -20.46 -4.02 -4.41
CA ASP A 111 -20.57 -2.86 -3.52
C ASP A 111 -19.46 -2.82 -2.48
N HIS A 112 -19.02 -3.97 -1.96
CA HIS A 112 -17.95 -4.04 -0.99
C HIS A 112 -16.86 -5.01 -1.45
N LEU A 113 -15.62 -4.52 -1.54
CA LEU A 113 -14.44 -5.28 -1.96
C LEU A 113 -13.35 -5.24 -0.90
N LEU A 114 -12.97 -6.40 -0.38
CA LEU A 114 -11.75 -6.59 0.40
C LEU A 114 -10.71 -7.33 -0.45
N GLY A 115 -9.53 -6.74 -0.63
CA GLY A 115 -8.40 -7.36 -1.35
C GLY A 115 -7.17 -7.45 -0.46
N LEU A 116 -6.75 -8.69 -0.10
CA LEU A 116 -5.56 -8.92 0.71
C LEU A 116 -4.60 -9.83 -0.05
N PHE A 117 -3.61 -9.22 -0.72
CA PHE A 117 -2.82 -9.87 -1.76
C PHE A 117 -1.51 -10.49 -1.27
N SER A 118 -1.15 -10.28 0.00
CA SER A 118 0.03 -10.87 0.64
C SER A 118 -0.20 -11.05 2.13
N ASP A 119 0.58 -11.91 2.76
CA ASP A 119 0.49 -12.16 4.20
C ASP A 119 0.94 -10.94 5.04
N SER A 120 1.96 -10.23 4.57
CA SER A 120 2.48 -8.99 5.18
C SER A 120 2.35 -7.83 4.18
N HIS A 121 3.37 -6.97 4.08
CA HIS A 121 3.40 -5.96 3.01
C HIS A 121 3.44 -6.63 1.64
N MET A 122 2.85 -5.99 0.63
CA MET A 122 2.96 -6.45 -0.75
C MET A 122 4.42 -6.41 -1.22
N SER A 123 4.75 -7.23 -2.19
CA SER A 123 6.07 -7.26 -2.80
C SER A 123 6.41 -5.91 -3.45
N PHE A 124 7.69 -5.57 -3.48
CA PHE A 124 8.13 -4.44 -4.30
C PHE A 124 7.77 -4.66 -5.78
N SER A 125 7.38 -3.63 -6.47
CA SER A 125 6.97 -3.66 -7.89
C SER A 125 8.01 -4.32 -8.80
N GLU A 126 9.30 -4.15 -8.48
CA GLU A 126 10.41 -4.80 -9.17
C GLU A 126 10.44 -6.33 -8.97
N LEU A 127 10.07 -6.79 -7.77
CA LEU A 127 10.17 -8.19 -7.33
C LEU A 127 8.84 -8.94 -7.40
N ARG A 128 7.76 -8.24 -7.68
CA ARG A 128 6.40 -8.76 -7.67
C ARG A 128 6.21 -9.86 -8.72
N ASP A 129 5.56 -10.96 -8.35
CA ASP A 129 5.03 -11.91 -9.31
C ASP A 129 3.88 -11.26 -10.12
N LYS A 130 4.11 -11.12 -11.42
CA LYS A 130 3.16 -10.49 -12.36
C LYS A 130 2.23 -11.50 -13.03
N SER A 131 2.25 -12.76 -12.60
CA SER A 131 1.33 -13.79 -13.07
C SER A 131 -0.12 -13.53 -12.59
N PRO A 132 -1.11 -14.17 -13.19
CA PRO A 132 -2.50 -14.04 -12.73
C PRO A 132 -2.73 -14.44 -11.26
N LYS A 133 -1.88 -15.32 -10.71
CA LYS A 133 -1.92 -15.75 -9.29
C LYS A 133 -1.04 -14.90 -8.38
N GLY A 134 -0.27 -13.99 -8.95
CA GLY A 134 0.54 -13.04 -8.20
C GLY A 134 -0.26 -11.84 -7.72
N GLU A 135 0.43 -10.94 -7.04
CA GLU A 135 -0.14 -9.71 -6.50
C GLU A 135 -0.48 -8.72 -7.63
N PRO A 136 -1.60 -7.98 -7.56
CA PRO A 136 -1.86 -6.88 -8.49
C PRO A 136 -0.90 -5.72 -8.26
N SER A 137 -0.72 -4.87 -9.26
CA SER A 137 0.01 -3.61 -9.13
C SER A 137 -0.85 -2.55 -8.43
N LEU A 138 -0.19 -1.50 -7.91
CA LEU A 138 -0.90 -0.34 -7.35
C LEU A 138 -1.80 0.30 -8.41
N THR A 139 -1.34 0.36 -9.67
CA THR A 139 -2.12 0.86 -10.81
C THR A 139 -3.39 0.04 -11.06
N GLU A 140 -3.31 -1.30 -11.01
CA GLU A 140 -4.47 -2.19 -11.19
C GLU A 140 -5.47 -2.04 -10.02
N MET A 141 -4.99 -2.01 -8.78
CA MET A 141 -5.83 -1.80 -7.60
C MET A 141 -6.53 -0.43 -7.63
N THR A 142 -5.78 0.64 -7.94
CA THR A 142 -6.33 2.00 -8.04
C THR A 142 -7.43 2.07 -9.11
N GLY A 143 -7.18 1.46 -10.28
CA GLY A 143 -8.18 1.42 -11.35
C GLY A 143 -9.46 0.70 -10.94
N LYS A 144 -9.35 -0.44 -10.27
CA LYS A 144 -10.52 -1.20 -9.77
C LYS A 144 -11.26 -0.44 -8.67
N ALA A 145 -10.53 0.21 -7.75
CA ALA A 145 -11.15 1.03 -6.70
C ALA A 145 -12.01 2.15 -7.29
N ILE A 146 -11.47 2.91 -8.24
CA ILE A 146 -12.21 3.99 -8.90
C ILE A 146 -13.43 3.43 -9.65
N GLU A 147 -13.28 2.32 -10.39
CA GLU A 147 -14.39 1.65 -11.09
C GLU A 147 -15.57 1.36 -10.16
N LEU A 148 -15.29 0.87 -8.95
CA LEU A 148 -16.33 0.54 -7.98
C LEU A 148 -16.92 1.77 -7.29
N LEU A 149 -16.08 2.71 -6.85
CA LEU A 149 -16.50 3.85 -6.05
C LEU A 149 -17.26 4.91 -6.85
N GLN A 150 -16.91 5.12 -8.12
CA GLN A 150 -17.56 6.12 -8.98
C GLN A 150 -19.03 5.80 -9.34
N LYS A 151 -19.53 4.62 -8.98
CA LYS A 151 -20.97 4.29 -9.11
C LYS A 151 -21.84 5.21 -8.27
N ASN A 152 -21.31 5.68 -7.13
CA ASN A 152 -22.03 6.57 -6.24
C ASN A 152 -22.14 7.99 -6.85
N ARG A 153 -23.34 8.39 -7.20
CA ARG A 153 -23.59 9.71 -7.81
C ARG A 153 -23.34 10.90 -6.87
N LYS A 154 -23.24 10.67 -5.56
CA LYS A 154 -22.86 11.70 -4.60
C LYS A 154 -21.34 11.94 -4.59
N GLY A 155 -20.58 11.04 -5.19
CA GLY A 155 -19.12 11.06 -5.22
C GLY A 155 -18.48 10.06 -4.29
N PHE A 156 -17.16 10.11 -4.21
CA PHE A 156 -16.38 9.18 -3.41
C PHE A 156 -15.14 9.87 -2.80
N PHE A 157 -14.59 9.22 -1.78
CA PHE A 157 -13.28 9.51 -1.23
C PHE A 157 -12.40 8.25 -1.37
N LEU A 158 -11.25 8.37 -2.00
CA LEU A 158 -10.28 7.30 -2.16
C LEU A 158 -8.89 7.77 -1.71
N MET A 159 -8.28 7.05 -0.77
CA MET A 159 -6.88 7.19 -0.42
C MET A 159 -6.06 6.12 -1.14
N VAL A 160 -4.97 6.51 -1.78
CA VAL A 160 -4.04 5.60 -2.47
C VAL A 160 -2.63 5.84 -1.97
N GLU A 161 -1.98 4.77 -1.51
CA GLU A 161 -0.64 4.85 -0.92
C GLU A 161 0.37 3.97 -1.67
N GLY A 162 1.45 4.60 -2.13
CA GLY A 162 2.66 3.92 -2.58
C GLY A 162 3.61 3.64 -1.40
N GLY A 163 3.15 2.93 -0.36
CA GLY A 163 3.86 2.83 0.92
C GLY A 163 5.18 2.07 0.86
N ARG A 164 5.43 1.28 -0.20
CA ARG A 164 6.71 0.58 -0.39
C ARG A 164 7.84 1.50 -0.86
N ILE A 165 7.54 2.76 -1.26
CA ILE A 165 8.56 3.79 -1.54
C ILE A 165 9.42 3.99 -0.30
N ASP A 166 8.80 4.28 0.84
CA ASP A 166 9.47 4.46 2.12
C ASP A 166 10.29 3.23 2.53
N HIS A 167 9.72 2.03 2.39
CA HIS A 167 10.42 0.79 2.69
C HIS A 167 11.67 0.57 1.80
N GLY A 168 11.62 0.97 0.54
CA GLY A 168 12.78 0.95 -0.36
C GLY A 168 13.88 1.89 0.12
N HIS A 169 13.51 3.05 0.64
CA HIS A 169 14.42 4.01 1.25
C HIS A 169 15.00 3.50 2.58
N HIS A 170 14.19 2.91 3.45
CA HIS A 170 14.65 2.27 4.68
C HIS A 170 15.66 1.15 4.43
N ALA A 171 15.45 0.37 3.37
CA ALA A 171 16.41 -0.65 2.94
C ALA A 171 17.70 -0.06 2.33
N GLY A 172 17.76 1.24 2.07
CA GLY A 172 18.89 1.88 1.39
C GLY A 172 19.06 1.45 -0.08
N ILE A 173 18.01 0.94 -0.71
CA ILE A 173 18.04 0.40 -2.07
C ILE A 173 17.31 1.36 -3.02
N ALA A 174 18.07 2.30 -3.61
CA ALA A 174 17.53 3.32 -4.50
C ALA A 174 16.71 2.74 -5.66
N LYS A 175 17.11 1.59 -6.23
CA LYS A 175 16.36 0.95 -7.30
C LYS A 175 14.93 0.61 -6.87
N LEU A 176 14.74 0.04 -5.68
CA LEU A 176 13.41 -0.30 -5.18
C LEU A 176 12.57 0.96 -4.95
N ALA A 177 13.11 1.96 -4.27
CA ALA A 177 12.41 3.22 -4.01
C ALA A 177 11.98 3.93 -5.32
N LEU A 178 12.87 3.99 -6.32
CA LEU A 178 12.56 4.62 -7.60
C LEU A 178 11.53 3.84 -8.41
N THR A 179 11.59 2.50 -8.43
CA THR A 179 10.59 1.69 -9.15
C THR A 179 9.22 1.77 -8.49
N GLU A 180 9.14 1.83 -7.16
CA GLU A 180 7.88 2.10 -6.44
C GLU A 180 7.33 3.49 -6.76
N THR A 181 8.19 4.52 -6.82
CA THR A 181 7.78 5.88 -7.21
C THR A 181 7.24 5.93 -8.64
N ILE A 182 7.84 5.18 -9.56
CA ILE A 182 7.34 5.06 -10.93
C ILE A 182 5.96 4.38 -10.94
N GLU A 183 5.79 3.32 -10.17
CA GLU A 183 4.49 2.63 -10.07
C GLU A 183 3.42 3.53 -9.44
N PHE A 184 3.77 4.31 -8.42
CA PHE A 184 2.86 5.32 -7.85
C PHE A 184 2.47 6.38 -8.90
N SER A 185 3.43 6.87 -9.69
CA SER A 185 3.17 7.79 -10.81
C SER A 185 2.23 7.17 -11.87
N ASN A 186 2.36 5.87 -12.15
CA ASN A 186 1.47 5.16 -13.06
C ASN A 186 0.05 5.06 -12.48
N ALA A 187 -0.08 4.80 -11.18
CA ALA A 187 -1.38 4.78 -10.48
C ALA A 187 -2.07 6.16 -10.53
N ILE A 188 -1.32 7.26 -10.33
CA ILE A 188 -1.83 8.63 -10.46
C ILE A 188 -2.30 8.88 -11.89
N ARG A 189 -1.50 8.52 -12.89
CA ARG A 189 -1.90 8.64 -14.31
C ARG A 189 -3.19 7.85 -14.57
N ARG A 190 -3.26 6.61 -14.08
CA ARG A 190 -4.48 5.80 -14.23
C ARG A 190 -5.70 6.46 -13.58
N ALA A 191 -5.53 7.05 -12.40
CA ALA A 191 -6.60 7.81 -11.76
C ALA A 191 -7.06 8.99 -12.63
N THR A 192 -6.12 9.80 -13.16
CA THR A 192 -6.46 10.94 -14.03
C THR A 192 -7.16 10.56 -15.32
N GLU A 193 -6.93 9.35 -15.84
CA GLU A 193 -7.61 8.81 -17.02
C GLU A 193 -9.07 8.38 -16.73
N LEU A 194 -9.35 8.00 -15.49
CA LEU A 194 -10.64 7.41 -15.12
C LEU A 194 -11.63 8.41 -14.53
N VAL A 195 -11.15 9.51 -13.94
CA VAL A 195 -12.00 10.51 -13.31
C VAL A 195 -12.20 11.75 -14.18
N GLY A 196 -13.31 12.45 -13.97
CA GLY A 196 -13.64 13.69 -14.67
C GLY A 196 -13.01 14.93 -14.04
N SER A 197 -13.26 16.09 -14.65
CA SER A 197 -12.79 17.40 -14.19
C SER A 197 -13.44 17.86 -12.87
N ASP A 198 -14.45 17.17 -12.40
CA ASP A 198 -15.16 17.39 -11.15
C ASP A 198 -14.51 16.65 -9.96
N THR A 199 -13.44 15.91 -10.21
CA THR A 199 -12.72 15.16 -9.19
C THR A 199 -11.41 15.87 -8.83
N LEU A 200 -11.22 16.19 -7.55
CA LEU A 200 -9.97 16.71 -7.04
C LEU A 200 -8.98 15.57 -6.76
N ILE A 201 -7.79 15.62 -7.37
CA ILE A 201 -6.67 14.73 -7.07
C ILE A 201 -5.61 15.52 -6.31
N ILE A 202 -5.22 15.03 -5.13
CA ILE A 202 -4.14 15.58 -4.32
C ILE A 202 -3.02 14.55 -4.26
N VAL A 203 -1.80 14.95 -4.59
CA VAL A 203 -0.60 14.11 -4.50
C VAL A 203 0.36 14.75 -3.53
N THR A 204 0.80 13.99 -2.54
CA THR A 204 1.74 14.46 -1.52
C THR A 204 2.64 13.33 -1.03
N ALA A 205 3.66 13.67 -0.27
CA ALA A 205 4.39 12.76 0.60
C ALA A 205 4.18 13.20 2.05
N ASP A 206 4.17 12.26 3.00
CA ASP A 206 4.06 12.51 4.43
C ASP A 206 5.38 13.05 4.99
N HIS A 207 6.52 12.61 4.46
CA HIS A 207 7.87 13.07 4.78
C HIS A 207 8.85 12.79 3.63
N SER A 208 10.05 13.34 3.70
CA SER A 208 11.20 12.97 2.88
C SER A 208 11.93 11.77 3.48
N HIS A 209 13.06 11.38 2.87
CA HIS A 209 13.91 10.31 3.39
C HIS A 209 15.40 10.67 3.35
N THR A 210 16.24 9.75 3.82
CA THR A 210 17.71 9.93 3.90
C THR A 210 18.43 9.76 2.56
N MET A 211 17.71 9.59 1.45
CA MET A 211 18.31 9.57 0.12
C MET A 211 18.84 10.95 -0.26
N THR A 212 20.06 11.00 -0.76
CA THR A 212 20.70 12.22 -1.26
C THR A 212 21.23 12.03 -2.66
N MET A 213 21.32 13.11 -3.42
CA MET A 213 22.01 13.16 -4.71
C MET A 213 23.27 13.99 -4.55
N ALA A 214 24.43 13.43 -4.90
CA ALA A 214 25.71 14.05 -4.73
C ALA A 214 26.62 13.79 -5.95
N GLY A 215 27.79 14.51 -5.99
CA GLY A 215 28.76 14.35 -7.05
C GLY A 215 28.40 15.08 -8.35
N TYR A 216 29.25 14.92 -9.34
CA TYR A 216 29.14 15.57 -10.65
C TYR A 216 29.32 14.56 -11.78
N PRO A 217 28.42 13.56 -11.93
CA PRO A 217 28.51 12.59 -13.01
C PRO A 217 28.35 13.29 -14.36
N ARG A 218 28.87 12.69 -15.41
CA ARG A 218 28.65 13.19 -16.77
C ARG A 218 27.16 13.12 -17.12
N ARG A 219 26.69 14.10 -17.89
CA ARG A 219 25.32 14.09 -18.42
C ARG A 219 25.05 12.78 -19.18
N GLY A 220 23.92 12.13 -18.88
CA GLY A 220 23.56 10.83 -19.44
C GLY A 220 24.09 9.62 -18.64
N ASN A 221 24.82 9.83 -17.55
CA ASN A 221 25.16 8.74 -16.64
C ASN A 221 23.89 8.11 -16.06
N PRO A 222 23.77 6.77 -16.04
CA PRO A 222 22.61 6.12 -15.41
C PRO A 222 22.51 6.52 -13.94
N ILE A 223 21.33 6.92 -13.50
CA ILE A 223 21.11 7.41 -12.12
C ILE A 223 21.48 6.38 -11.04
N LEU A 224 21.32 5.09 -11.34
CA LEU A 224 21.72 3.96 -10.49
C LEU A 224 23.16 3.49 -10.75
N GLY A 225 23.89 4.15 -11.64
CA GLY A 225 25.27 3.80 -12.02
C GLY A 225 26.29 4.49 -11.12
N PHE A 226 27.55 4.10 -11.33
CA PHE A 226 28.69 4.77 -10.72
C PHE A 226 28.91 6.14 -11.37
N ALA A 227 29.03 7.16 -10.54
CA ALA A 227 29.29 8.54 -10.97
C ALA A 227 30.77 8.81 -11.22
N GLY A 228 31.67 8.08 -10.54
CA GLY A 228 33.10 8.29 -10.59
C GLY A 228 33.84 7.49 -9.52
N ARG A 229 34.93 8.08 -9.02
CA ARG A 229 35.71 7.54 -7.91
C ARG A 229 35.96 8.64 -6.87
N ASP A 230 35.99 8.27 -5.59
CA ASP A 230 36.33 9.15 -4.50
C ASP A 230 37.85 9.39 -4.40
N ALA A 231 38.28 10.19 -3.44
CA ALA A 231 39.67 10.50 -3.19
C ALA A 231 40.56 9.27 -2.83
N ASN A 232 39.91 8.16 -2.45
CA ASN A 232 40.58 6.90 -2.12
C ASN A 232 40.46 5.87 -3.25
N ASP A 233 40.14 6.30 -4.47
CA ASP A 233 39.95 5.48 -5.66
C ASP A 233 38.79 4.47 -5.58
N ARG A 234 37.85 4.64 -4.64
CA ARG A 234 36.66 3.81 -4.50
C ARG A 234 35.57 4.32 -5.43
N ARG A 235 34.77 3.38 -5.97
CA ARG A 235 33.61 3.74 -6.80
C ARG A 235 32.60 4.54 -6.01
N ASP A 236 32.12 5.62 -6.59
CA ASP A 236 31.12 6.51 -6.02
C ASP A 236 29.84 6.50 -6.85
N THR A 237 28.70 6.70 -6.20
CA THR A 237 27.37 6.72 -6.82
C THR A 237 26.72 8.09 -6.67
N THR A 238 25.89 8.48 -7.64
CA THR A 238 25.12 9.73 -7.57
C THR A 238 24.09 9.69 -6.45
N LEU A 239 23.43 8.54 -6.28
CA LEU A 239 22.45 8.33 -5.21
C LEU A 239 23.13 7.67 -4.02
N THR A 240 22.97 8.26 -2.86
CA THR A 240 23.49 7.78 -1.59
C THR A 240 22.43 7.87 -0.51
N TYR A 241 22.64 7.16 0.60
CA TYR A 241 21.77 7.21 1.77
C TYR A 241 22.55 7.65 3.00
N ALA A 242 22.02 8.66 3.70
CA ALA A 242 22.59 9.16 4.95
C ALA A 242 21.98 8.39 6.15
N ASN A 243 22.20 7.08 6.20
CA ASN A 243 21.62 6.22 7.25
C ASN A 243 22.44 6.22 8.58
N GLY A 244 23.41 7.11 8.70
CA GLY A 244 24.23 7.27 9.89
C GLY A 244 25.42 6.30 9.98
N PRO A 245 26.25 6.44 11.03
CA PRO A 245 27.41 5.59 11.24
C PRO A 245 26.96 4.17 11.54
N GLY A 246 27.54 3.18 10.89
CA GLY A 246 27.23 1.76 11.08
C GLY A 246 26.25 1.18 10.07
N HIS A 247 25.77 1.95 9.13
CA HIS A 247 24.96 1.40 8.04
C HIS A 247 25.73 0.42 7.16
N ARG A 248 27.03 0.60 6.98
CA ARG A 248 27.91 -0.38 6.35
C ARG A 248 28.69 -1.14 7.41
N ASP A 249 28.60 -2.43 7.39
CA ASP A 249 29.50 -3.30 8.14
C ASP A 249 30.82 -3.36 7.35
N PRO A 250 31.89 -2.71 7.84
CA PRO A 250 33.17 -2.69 7.11
C PRO A 250 33.81 -4.08 6.98
N THR A 251 33.31 -5.07 7.73
CA THR A 251 33.78 -6.46 7.64
C THR A 251 33.12 -7.25 6.51
N LYS A 252 32.09 -6.69 5.86
CA LYS A 252 31.34 -7.29 4.75
C LYS A 252 31.67 -6.68 3.39
N GLU A 253 32.64 -5.78 3.33
CA GLU A 253 33.16 -5.26 2.08
C GLU A 253 34.18 -6.26 1.51
N GLY A 254 33.69 -7.19 0.70
CA GLY A 254 34.50 -8.05 -0.16
C GLY A 254 34.35 -7.63 -1.62
#